data_f4947b5aec3e8e7b96abddb5a370342b
#
_entry.id   f4947b5aec3e8e7b96abddb5a370342b
#
_cell.length_a   1.000
_cell.length_b   1.000
_cell.length_c   1.000
_cell.angle_alpha   90.00
_cell.angle_beta   90.00
_cell.angle_gamma   90.00
#
_symmetry.space_group_name_H-M   'P 1'
#
loop_
_entity.id
_entity.type
_entity.pdbx_description
1 polymer ?
#
loop_
_entity_poly.entity_id
_entity_poly.type
_entity_poly.pdbx_seq_one_letter_code
_entity_poly.pdbx_strand_id
1 'polypeptide(L)'
;INLAILVLSYFRPFISHDLITALSQKISFAIYEEEQLKALEQAAKKCGKVANVHLKLETGMARLGVSCEQAVIFLKRILSSPYLKLEGVATHFATAESQDHWFLNEQLNNFNNFLSKVKNLLPKDLYEHTACTAAITTSPKSQRNLVRLGIGLYGLWPSTNNKQMVQKNHPNFDLKPALTWKTQIIQIQNLPAKTPVGYDCSFVTKRPTVMATLPIGYWDGYDRKLSNRGSVIIHGTKCKIIGKICMNITMVDVTEIPNVKVGDEVVLLGKQKNEEITADEIATLTETINYEVVTRINPQLPRVLV
;
A
#
# COMPACT_ATOMS: atom_id res chain seq x y z
N ILE A 1 20.87 -5.49 4.42
CA ILE A 1 19.96 -6.63 4.13
C ILE A 1 20.44 -7.26 2.84
N ASN A 2 20.84 -8.52 2.90
CA ASN A 2 21.36 -9.24 1.73
C ASN A 2 20.19 -9.97 1.01
N LEU A 3 19.21 -9.19 0.53
CA LEU A 3 18.03 -9.70 -0.16
C LEU A 3 18.04 -9.24 -1.62
N ALA A 4 17.49 -10.05 -2.52
CA ALA A 4 17.24 -9.65 -3.89
C ALA A 4 16.19 -8.54 -3.93
N ILE A 5 16.43 -7.49 -4.71
CA ILE A 5 15.53 -6.36 -4.86
C ILE A 5 15.07 -6.27 -6.31
N LEU A 6 13.75 -6.17 -6.51
CA LEU A 6 13.13 -5.92 -7.81
C LEU A 6 12.37 -4.59 -7.77
N VAL A 7 12.78 -3.63 -8.59
CA VAL A 7 12.08 -2.37 -8.79
C VAL A 7 10.90 -2.60 -9.73
N LEU A 8 9.67 -2.52 -9.20
CA LEU A 8 8.42 -2.71 -9.96
C LEU A 8 7.86 -1.42 -10.55
N SER A 9 8.28 -0.28 -10.01
CA SER A 9 7.82 1.05 -10.41
C SER A 9 8.64 1.61 -11.56
N TYR A 10 8.19 2.77 -12.06
CA TYR A 10 8.94 3.52 -13.07
C TYR A 10 10.29 3.99 -12.52
N PHE A 11 11.31 3.90 -13.34
CA PHE A 11 12.59 4.59 -13.14
C PHE A 11 12.90 5.44 -14.37
N ARG A 12 13.60 6.54 -14.17
CA ARG A 12 13.97 7.43 -15.29
C ARG A 12 14.97 6.75 -16.22
N PRO A 13 14.70 6.72 -17.56
CA PRO A 13 15.54 6.00 -18.51
C PRO A 13 16.77 6.80 -18.95
N PHE A 14 17.62 7.19 -18.00
CA PHE A 14 18.92 7.80 -18.28
C PHE A 14 20.01 7.24 -17.36
N ILE A 15 21.25 7.29 -17.83
CA ILE A 15 22.38 6.84 -17.02
C ILE A 15 22.62 7.84 -15.89
N SER A 16 22.37 7.42 -14.67
CA SER A 16 22.60 8.19 -13.45
C SER A 16 23.55 7.44 -12.51
N HIS A 17 24.07 8.14 -11.53
CA HIS A 17 24.83 7.51 -10.45
C HIS A 17 24.00 6.44 -9.73
N ASP A 18 22.73 6.73 -9.47
CA ASP A 18 21.81 5.82 -8.79
C ASP A 18 21.58 4.53 -9.59
N LEU A 19 21.40 4.64 -10.92
CA LEU A 19 21.24 3.47 -11.79
C LEU A 19 22.50 2.58 -11.80
N ILE A 20 23.67 3.18 -11.89
CA ILE A 20 24.94 2.44 -11.83
C ILE A 20 25.12 1.77 -10.46
N THR A 21 24.79 2.47 -9.38
CA THR A 21 24.84 1.92 -8.02
C THR A 21 23.87 0.75 -7.86
N ALA A 22 22.64 0.88 -8.36
CA ALA A 22 21.64 -0.19 -8.33
C ALA A 22 22.12 -1.44 -9.09
N LEU A 23 22.71 -1.27 -10.29
CA LEU A 23 23.29 -2.38 -11.04
C LEU A 23 24.47 -3.04 -10.30
N SER A 24 25.31 -2.25 -9.64
CA SER A 24 26.40 -2.77 -8.81
C SER A 24 25.91 -3.60 -7.65
N GLN A 25 24.75 -3.29 -7.10
CA GLN A 25 24.07 -4.03 -6.04
C GLN A 25 23.15 -5.16 -6.55
N LYS A 26 23.19 -5.46 -7.85
CA LYS A 26 22.39 -6.50 -8.51
C LYS A 26 20.86 -6.32 -8.32
N ILE A 27 20.42 -5.06 -8.28
CA ILE A 27 18.99 -4.74 -8.25
C ILE A 27 18.41 -5.04 -9.64
N SER A 28 17.29 -5.75 -9.67
CA SER A 28 16.52 -6.09 -10.87
C SER A 28 15.46 -5.03 -11.17
N PHE A 29 15.08 -4.89 -12.45
CA PHE A 29 14.14 -3.85 -12.89
C PHE A 29 13.00 -4.43 -13.72
N ALA A 30 11.76 -4.06 -13.41
CA ALA A 30 10.65 -4.27 -14.32
C ALA A 30 10.72 -3.25 -15.46
N ILE A 31 10.68 -3.76 -16.68
CA ILE A 31 10.79 -2.96 -17.90
C ILE A 31 9.55 -3.11 -18.79
N TYR A 32 9.19 -2.02 -19.45
CA TYR A 32 8.03 -1.94 -20.34
C TYR A 32 8.17 -0.81 -21.39
N GLU A 33 9.30 -0.10 -21.39
CA GLU A 33 9.60 0.97 -22.32
C GLU A 33 10.97 0.76 -22.98
N GLU A 34 11.05 1.12 -24.26
CA GLU A 34 12.27 0.96 -25.06
C GLU A 34 13.45 1.76 -24.49
N GLU A 35 13.17 2.98 -24.02
CA GLU A 35 14.16 3.87 -23.41
C GLU A 35 14.71 3.31 -22.10
N GLN A 36 13.87 2.63 -21.31
CA GLN A 36 14.32 1.93 -20.09
C GLN A 36 15.31 0.82 -20.44
N LEU A 37 15.01 0.04 -21.47
CA LEU A 37 15.86 -1.04 -21.93
C LEU A 37 17.22 -0.52 -22.43
N LYS A 38 17.22 0.55 -23.26
CA LYS A 38 18.42 1.24 -23.74
C LYS A 38 19.28 1.77 -22.61
N ALA A 39 18.67 2.45 -21.64
CA ALA A 39 19.37 3.04 -20.50
C ALA A 39 20.04 1.97 -19.63
N LEU A 40 19.34 0.87 -19.33
CA LEU A 40 19.90 -0.25 -18.57
C LEU A 40 21.05 -0.93 -19.30
N GLU A 41 20.91 -1.20 -20.60
CA GLU A 41 21.96 -1.79 -21.42
C GLU A 41 23.21 -0.93 -21.46
N GLN A 42 23.06 0.39 -21.71
CA GLN A 42 24.18 1.34 -21.73
C GLN A 42 24.85 1.48 -20.36
N ALA A 43 24.05 1.57 -19.28
CA ALA A 43 24.58 1.65 -17.92
C ALA A 43 25.34 0.37 -17.54
N ALA A 44 24.79 -0.80 -17.86
CA ALA A 44 25.41 -2.09 -17.61
C ALA A 44 26.73 -2.23 -18.38
N LYS A 45 26.77 -1.85 -19.66
CA LYS A 45 28.00 -1.78 -20.49
C LYS A 45 29.04 -0.87 -19.85
N LYS A 46 28.63 0.33 -19.41
CA LYS A 46 29.56 1.34 -18.84
C LYS A 46 30.20 0.84 -17.53
N CYS A 47 29.49 0.08 -16.71
CA CYS A 47 30.02 -0.43 -15.44
C CYS A 47 30.51 -1.90 -15.50
N GLY A 48 30.53 -2.52 -16.69
CA GLY A 48 30.96 -3.90 -16.84
C GLY A 48 30.07 -4.92 -16.11
N LYS A 49 28.78 -4.67 -16.04
CA LYS A 49 27.79 -5.53 -15.34
C LYS A 49 26.75 -6.05 -16.32
N VAL A 50 25.89 -6.94 -15.82
CA VAL A 50 24.69 -7.40 -16.50
C VAL A 50 23.48 -6.90 -15.70
N ALA A 51 22.52 -6.26 -16.38
CA ALA A 51 21.27 -5.82 -15.77
C ALA A 51 20.24 -6.95 -15.80
N ASN A 52 19.75 -7.33 -14.64
CA ASN A 52 18.62 -8.26 -14.51
C ASN A 52 17.31 -7.52 -14.79
N VAL A 53 16.48 -8.05 -15.67
CA VAL A 53 15.24 -7.41 -16.07
C VAL A 53 14.04 -8.37 -16.00
N HIS A 54 12.90 -7.84 -15.58
CA HIS A 54 11.60 -8.49 -15.65
C HIS A 54 10.75 -7.80 -16.71
N LEU A 55 10.39 -8.53 -17.76
CA LEU A 55 9.52 -8.00 -18.81
C LEU A 55 8.09 -7.93 -18.30
N LYS A 56 7.53 -6.72 -18.25
CA LYS A 56 6.16 -6.50 -17.78
C LYS A 56 5.19 -6.44 -18.95
N LEU A 57 4.22 -7.37 -18.96
CA LEU A 57 3.18 -7.45 -19.97
C LEU A 57 1.96 -6.63 -19.57
N GLU A 58 1.36 -5.94 -20.54
CA GLU A 58 0.02 -5.41 -20.45
C GLU A 58 -0.97 -6.47 -20.95
N THR A 59 -1.79 -6.96 -20.02
CA THR A 59 -2.76 -8.02 -20.30
C THR A 59 -4.21 -7.58 -20.07
N GLY A 60 -4.44 -6.30 -19.71
CA GLY A 60 -5.77 -5.72 -19.49
C GLY A 60 -5.84 -4.73 -18.32
N MET A 61 -4.73 -4.39 -17.64
CA MET A 61 -4.72 -3.38 -16.58
C MET A 61 -4.74 -1.94 -17.14
N ALA A 62 -4.25 -1.74 -18.35
CA ALA A 62 -4.12 -0.46 -19.04
C ALA A 62 -3.37 0.61 -18.22
N ARG A 63 -2.29 0.21 -17.55
CA ARG A 63 -1.50 1.10 -16.69
C ARG A 63 -0.03 1.15 -17.05
N LEU A 64 0.67 0.03 -17.01
CA LEU A 64 2.09 -0.13 -17.32
C LEU A 64 2.31 -1.54 -17.87
N GLY A 65 3.07 -1.66 -18.95
CA GLY A 65 3.39 -2.93 -19.60
C GLY A 65 3.47 -2.78 -21.11
N VAL A 66 4.12 -3.72 -21.78
CA VAL A 66 4.12 -3.83 -23.23
C VAL A 66 3.01 -4.77 -23.69
N SER A 67 2.40 -4.52 -24.85
CA SER A 67 1.44 -5.48 -25.44
C SER A 67 2.11 -6.83 -25.71
N CYS A 68 1.32 -7.90 -25.75
CA CYS A 68 1.87 -9.24 -26.00
C CYS A 68 2.61 -9.33 -27.35
N GLU A 69 2.22 -8.55 -28.35
CA GLU A 69 2.89 -8.47 -29.66
C GLU A 69 4.26 -7.78 -29.54
N GLN A 70 4.30 -6.61 -28.91
CA GLN A 70 5.55 -5.87 -28.69
C GLN A 70 6.49 -6.62 -27.77
N ALA A 71 5.97 -7.36 -26.80
CA ALA A 71 6.77 -8.12 -25.84
C ALA A 71 7.69 -9.17 -26.51
N VAL A 72 7.29 -9.71 -27.66
CA VAL A 72 8.17 -10.61 -28.44
C VAL A 72 9.40 -9.89 -28.96
N ILE A 73 9.26 -8.63 -29.37
CA ILE A 73 10.38 -7.79 -29.84
C ILE A 73 11.31 -7.48 -28.67
N PHE A 74 10.74 -7.04 -27.54
CA PHE A 74 11.51 -6.78 -26.30
C PHE A 74 12.27 -8.02 -25.83
N LEU A 75 11.61 -9.17 -25.82
CA LEU A 75 12.21 -10.44 -25.43
C LEU A 75 13.43 -10.77 -26.30
N LYS A 76 13.27 -10.73 -27.62
CA LYS A 76 14.38 -10.99 -28.56
C LYS A 76 15.55 -10.05 -28.33
N ARG A 77 15.28 -8.77 -28.11
CA ARG A 77 16.30 -7.77 -27.84
C ARG A 77 17.04 -8.03 -26.52
N ILE A 78 16.32 -8.36 -25.44
CA ILE A 78 16.92 -8.72 -24.16
C ILE A 78 17.85 -9.92 -24.34
N LEU A 79 17.39 -10.97 -25.02
CA LEU A 79 18.14 -12.21 -25.23
C LEU A 79 19.37 -12.06 -26.15
N SER A 80 19.37 -11.05 -27.05
CA SER A 80 20.51 -10.76 -27.93
C SER A 80 21.58 -9.89 -27.31
N SER A 81 21.28 -9.22 -26.16
CA SER A 81 22.23 -8.33 -25.51
C SER A 81 23.12 -9.06 -24.51
N PRO A 82 24.44 -8.90 -24.54
CA PRO A 82 25.34 -9.45 -23.53
C PRO A 82 25.30 -8.68 -22.20
N TYR A 83 24.60 -7.56 -22.14
CA TYR A 83 24.48 -6.69 -20.97
C TYR A 83 23.11 -6.78 -20.26
N LEU A 84 22.19 -7.57 -20.79
CA LEU A 84 20.85 -7.77 -20.23
C LEU A 84 20.63 -9.26 -19.94
N LYS A 85 19.97 -9.55 -18.83
CA LYS A 85 19.52 -10.90 -18.47
C LYS A 85 18.04 -10.88 -18.19
N LEU A 86 17.26 -11.64 -18.94
CA LEU A 86 15.86 -11.87 -18.61
C LEU A 86 15.79 -12.73 -17.34
N GLU A 87 15.31 -12.14 -16.25
CA GLU A 87 15.16 -12.81 -14.96
C GLU A 87 13.70 -13.19 -14.70
N GLY A 88 12.75 -12.40 -15.26
CA GLY A 88 11.34 -12.70 -15.06
C GLY A 88 10.41 -12.11 -16.12
N VAL A 89 9.16 -12.59 -16.08
CA VAL A 89 8.03 -12.05 -16.84
C VAL A 89 6.84 -11.84 -15.88
N ALA A 90 6.17 -10.71 -16.01
CA ALA A 90 5.12 -10.31 -15.09
C ALA A 90 3.91 -9.69 -15.77
N THR A 91 2.76 -9.77 -15.11
CA THR A 91 1.60 -8.91 -15.37
C THR A 91 0.96 -8.47 -14.06
N HIS A 92 -0.11 -7.67 -14.12
CA HIS A 92 -0.88 -7.24 -12.96
C HIS A 92 -2.37 -7.28 -13.26
N PHE A 93 -3.15 -7.82 -12.30
CA PHE A 93 -4.59 -7.95 -12.47
C PHE A 93 -5.33 -6.68 -12.08
N ALA A 94 -6.35 -6.35 -12.86
CA ALA A 94 -7.22 -5.20 -12.61
C ALA A 94 -8.34 -5.52 -11.60
N THR A 95 -8.81 -6.77 -11.55
CA THR A 95 -10.03 -7.16 -10.83
C THR A 95 -9.80 -8.31 -9.84
N ALA A 96 -8.59 -8.43 -9.29
CA ALA A 96 -8.24 -9.52 -8.36
C ALA A 96 -9.07 -9.51 -7.06
N GLU A 97 -9.70 -8.39 -6.70
CA GLU A 97 -10.56 -8.21 -5.53
C GLU A 97 -12.05 -8.45 -5.82
N SER A 98 -12.41 -8.61 -7.09
CA SER A 98 -13.78 -8.89 -7.50
C SER A 98 -14.19 -10.31 -7.16
N GLN A 99 -15.46 -10.51 -6.81
CA GLN A 99 -16.04 -11.85 -6.65
C GLN A 99 -16.12 -12.59 -8.01
N ASP A 100 -16.36 -11.86 -9.09
CA ASP A 100 -16.30 -12.39 -10.44
C ASP A 100 -14.88 -12.27 -11.00
N HIS A 101 -14.27 -13.42 -11.26
CA HIS A 101 -12.92 -13.52 -11.78
C HIS A 101 -12.84 -13.61 -13.31
N TRP A 102 -13.91 -13.29 -14.06
CA TRP A 102 -13.90 -13.44 -15.52
C TRP A 102 -12.74 -12.66 -16.15
N PHE A 103 -12.57 -11.38 -15.79
CA PHE A 103 -11.52 -10.54 -16.35
C PHE A 103 -10.11 -10.90 -15.86
N LEU A 104 -9.98 -11.32 -14.59
CA LEU A 104 -8.73 -11.88 -14.09
C LEU A 104 -8.32 -13.12 -14.89
N ASN A 105 -9.28 -14.01 -15.20
CA ASN A 105 -9.02 -15.20 -16.01
C ASN A 105 -8.66 -14.85 -17.45
N GLU A 106 -9.28 -13.84 -18.03
CA GLU A 106 -8.92 -13.32 -19.36
C GLU A 106 -7.47 -12.79 -19.37
N GLN A 107 -7.11 -11.96 -18.38
CA GLN A 107 -5.74 -11.46 -18.23
C GLN A 107 -4.72 -12.60 -18.04
N LEU A 108 -5.08 -13.61 -17.27
CA LEU A 108 -4.24 -14.80 -17.06
C LEU A 108 -4.09 -15.62 -18.34
N ASN A 109 -5.15 -15.76 -19.12
CA ASN A 109 -5.11 -16.43 -20.43
C ASN A 109 -4.21 -15.68 -21.41
N ASN A 110 -4.29 -14.35 -21.47
CA ASN A 110 -3.41 -13.53 -22.31
C ASN A 110 -1.93 -13.72 -21.91
N PHE A 111 -1.65 -13.75 -20.62
CA PHE A 111 -0.31 -14.03 -20.07
C PHE A 111 0.18 -15.42 -20.47
N ASN A 112 -0.65 -16.46 -20.32
CA ASN A 112 -0.33 -17.85 -20.67
C ASN A 112 -0.11 -18.02 -22.17
N ASN A 113 -0.92 -17.38 -22.99
CA ASN A 113 -0.80 -17.41 -24.46
C ASN A 113 0.54 -16.81 -24.91
N PHE A 114 0.95 -15.69 -24.29
CA PHE A 114 2.27 -15.12 -24.55
C PHE A 114 3.38 -16.10 -24.18
N LEU A 115 3.38 -16.66 -22.95
CA LEU A 115 4.40 -17.60 -22.52
C LEU A 115 4.47 -18.82 -23.44
N SER A 116 3.33 -19.36 -23.84
CA SER A 116 3.27 -20.50 -24.75
C SER A 116 3.88 -20.19 -26.13
N LYS A 117 3.59 -18.99 -26.66
CA LYS A 117 4.14 -18.51 -27.95
C LYS A 117 5.66 -18.39 -27.93
N VAL A 118 6.24 -18.02 -26.80
CA VAL A 118 7.69 -17.76 -26.69
C VAL A 118 8.44 -18.84 -25.91
N LYS A 119 7.79 -19.94 -25.56
CA LYS A 119 8.31 -21.00 -24.67
C LYS A 119 9.74 -21.41 -24.98
N ASN A 120 10.09 -21.58 -26.26
CA ASN A 120 11.39 -22.05 -26.70
C ASN A 120 12.50 -20.99 -26.55
N LEU A 121 12.15 -19.74 -26.27
CA LEU A 121 13.07 -18.61 -26.07
C LEU A 121 13.31 -18.34 -24.58
N LEU A 122 12.48 -18.86 -23.67
CA LEU A 122 12.52 -18.51 -22.28
C LEU A 122 13.62 -19.31 -21.52
N PRO A 123 14.36 -18.66 -20.60
CA PRO A 123 15.25 -19.34 -19.67
C PRO A 123 14.52 -20.39 -18.81
N LYS A 124 15.20 -21.45 -18.39
CA LYS A 124 14.60 -22.50 -17.55
C LYS A 124 14.26 -22.03 -16.13
N ASP A 125 15.03 -21.11 -15.60
CA ASP A 125 14.96 -20.53 -14.26
C ASP A 125 14.24 -19.17 -14.21
N LEU A 126 13.35 -18.92 -15.18
CA LEU A 126 12.58 -17.69 -15.30
C LEU A 126 11.59 -17.51 -14.12
N TYR A 127 11.57 -16.31 -13.54
CA TYR A 127 10.48 -15.93 -12.63
C TYR A 127 9.24 -15.51 -13.40
N GLU A 128 8.15 -16.21 -13.14
CA GLU A 128 6.81 -15.84 -13.59
C GLU A 128 6.02 -15.29 -12.42
N HIS A 129 5.50 -14.05 -12.52
CA HIS A 129 4.73 -13.48 -11.41
C HIS A 129 3.55 -12.65 -11.87
N THR A 130 2.38 -13.09 -11.46
CA THR A 130 1.10 -12.44 -11.81
C THR A 130 0.33 -12.00 -10.56
N ALA A 131 0.35 -12.82 -9.49
CA ALA A 131 -0.49 -12.65 -8.32
C ALA A 131 -0.02 -11.50 -7.40
N CYS A 132 -0.92 -10.56 -7.11
CA CYS A 132 -0.87 -9.60 -6.00
C CYS A 132 -1.55 -10.21 -4.76
N THR A 133 -1.58 -9.50 -3.61
CA THR A 133 -2.18 -10.01 -2.36
C THR A 133 -3.56 -10.63 -2.58
N ALA A 134 -4.47 -9.94 -3.28
CA ALA A 134 -5.82 -10.44 -3.53
C ALA A 134 -5.81 -11.75 -4.33
N ALA A 135 -5.04 -11.81 -5.42
CA ALA A 135 -4.96 -12.99 -6.25
C ALA A 135 -4.25 -14.18 -5.55
N ILE A 136 -3.28 -13.91 -4.66
CA ILE A 136 -2.65 -14.95 -3.83
C ILE A 136 -3.70 -15.70 -3.02
N THR A 137 -4.66 -14.97 -2.46
CA THR A 137 -5.64 -15.52 -1.52
C THR A 137 -6.88 -16.12 -2.21
N THR A 138 -7.22 -15.69 -3.42
CA THR A 138 -8.49 -16.08 -4.09
C THR A 138 -8.33 -16.81 -5.41
N SER A 139 -7.13 -16.80 -6.02
CA SER A 139 -6.89 -17.39 -7.34
C SER A 139 -5.62 -18.23 -7.37
N PRO A 140 -5.63 -19.48 -6.85
CA PRO A 140 -4.46 -20.38 -6.87
C PRO A 140 -3.86 -20.55 -8.28
N LYS A 141 -4.69 -20.53 -9.33
CA LYS A 141 -4.23 -20.64 -10.74
C LYS A 141 -3.34 -19.48 -11.18
N SER A 142 -3.43 -18.32 -10.52
CA SER A 142 -2.61 -17.14 -10.81
C SER A 142 -1.26 -17.17 -10.09
N GLN A 143 -1.10 -18.03 -9.11
CA GLN A 143 0.18 -18.22 -8.44
C GLN A 143 1.14 -18.90 -9.42
N ARG A 144 2.35 -18.42 -9.44
CA ARG A 144 3.46 -18.93 -10.23
C ARG A 144 4.62 -19.26 -9.29
N ASN A 145 5.84 -19.22 -9.78
CA ASN A 145 7.02 -19.44 -8.95
C ASN A 145 7.46 -18.20 -8.16
N LEU A 146 6.79 -17.04 -8.36
CA LEU A 146 6.97 -15.81 -7.58
C LEU A 146 5.62 -15.12 -7.38
N VAL A 147 5.33 -14.63 -6.18
CA VAL A 147 4.15 -13.84 -5.85
C VAL A 147 4.53 -12.47 -5.28
N ARG A 148 3.64 -11.50 -5.39
CA ARG A 148 3.86 -10.12 -4.89
C ARG A 148 2.92 -9.83 -3.74
N LEU A 149 3.32 -10.19 -2.53
CA LEU A 149 2.59 -9.87 -1.32
C LEU A 149 2.81 -8.38 -0.98
N GLY A 150 1.77 -7.58 -1.09
CA GLY A 150 1.76 -6.15 -0.79
C GLY A 150 1.07 -5.87 0.55
N ILE A 151 -0.17 -5.35 0.51
CA ILE A 151 -0.92 -4.95 1.70
C ILE A 151 -1.12 -6.08 2.71
N GLY A 152 -1.19 -7.32 2.27
CA GLY A 152 -1.28 -8.49 3.15
C GLY A 152 -0.06 -8.68 4.04
N LEU A 153 1.13 -8.20 3.65
CA LEU A 153 2.32 -8.22 4.49
C LEU A 153 2.17 -7.32 5.73
N TYR A 154 1.36 -6.26 5.59
CA TYR A 154 1.04 -5.35 6.69
C TYR A 154 -0.16 -5.82 7.53
N GLY A 155 -0.68 -7.02 7.26
CA GLY A 155 -1.82 -7.60 7.98
C GLY A 155 -3.16 -6.97 7.63
N LEU A 156 -3.27 -6.36 6.45
CA LEU A 156 -4.50 -5.74 5.96
C LEU A 156 -5.07 -6.51 4.78
N TRP A 157 -6.38 -6.68 4.75
CA TRP A 157 -7.08 -7.26 3.62
C TRP A 157 -7.11 -6.27 2.44
N PRO A 158 -6.96 -6.75 1.20
CA PRO A 158 -7.10 -5.88 0.02
C PRO A 158 -8.47 -5.20 -0.05
N SER A 159 -9.53 -5.95 0.29
CA SER A 159 -10.90 -5.45 0.38
C SER A 159 -11.76 -6.36 1.26
N THR A 160 -12.93 -5.86 1.68
CA THR A 160 -13.94 -6.65 2.41
C THR A 160 -14.38 -7.86 1.58
N ASN A 161 -14.56 -7.71 0.27
CA ASN A 161 -14.91 -8.81 -0.61
C ASN A 161 -13.85 -9.91 -0.60
N ASN A 162 -12.57 -9.54 -0.68
CA ASN A 162 -11.46 -10.49 -0.64
C ASN A 162 -11.44 -11.25 0.69
N LYS A 163 -11.63 -10.56 1.82
CA LYS A 163 -11.77 -11.18 3.14
C LYS A 163 -12.90 -12.20 3.18
N GLN A 164 -14.10 -11.83 2.72
CA GLN A 164 -15.28 -12.69 2.71
C GLN A 164 -15.07 -13.94 1.84
N MET A 165 -14.46 -13.78 0.66
CA MET A 165 -14.15 -14.90 -0.23
C MET A 165 -13.20 -15.91 0.43
N VAL A 166 -12.17 -15.44 1.11
CA VAL A 166 -11.23 -16.31 1.82
C VAL A 166 -11.89 -16.98 3.01
N GLN A 167 -12.60 -16.22 3.85
CA GLN A 167 -13.22 -16.73 5.07
C GLN A 167 -14.38 -17.68 4.81
N LYS A 168 -15.00 -17.65 3.63
CA LYS A 168 -15.98 -18.66 3.20
C LYS A 168 -15.40 -20.09 3.24
N ASN A 169 -14.15 -20.25 2.83
CA ASN A 169 -13.47 -21.55 2.77
C ASN A 169 -12.53 -21.78 3.97
N HIS A 170 -12.08 -20.72 4.62
CA HIS A 170 -11.15 -20.73 5.75
C HIS A 170 -11.65 -19.80 6.87
N PRO A 171 -12.71 -20.17 7.61
CA PRO A 171 -13.39 -19.26 8.57
C PRO A 171 -12.47 -18.71 9.67
N ASN A 172 -11.47 -19.47 10.07
CA ASN A 172 -10.53 -19.10 11.13
C ASN A 172 -9.29 -18.35 10.64
N PHE A 173 -9.17 -18.13 9.32
CA PHE A 173 -8.04 -17.38 8.76
C PHE A 173 -8.34 -15.88 8.81
N ASP A 174 -7.46 -15.13 9.46
CA ASP A 174 -7.51 -13.66 9.43
C ASP A 174 -6.10 -13.07 9.39
N LEU A 175 -6.00 -11.88 8.85
CA LEU A 175 -4.78 -11.09 8.83
C LEU A 175 -4.71 -10.24 10.10
N LYS A 176 -3.51 -10.12 10.68
CA LYS A 176 -3.28 -9.30 11.89
C LYS A 176 -2.56 -8.02 11.50
N PRO A 177 -3.20 -6.85 11.63
CA PRO A 177 -2.56 -5.57 11.34
C PRO A 177 -1.26 -5.40 12.11
N ALA A 178 -0.19 -5.04 11.40
CA ALA A 178 1.14 -4.85 11.99
C ALA A 178 1.34 -3.43 12.53
N LEU A 179 0.45 -2.49 12.21
CA LEU A 179 0.59 -1.08 12.57
C LEU A 179 -0.43 -0.66 13.63
N THR A 180 0.07 0.00 14.68
CA THR A 180 -0.74 0.80 15.59
C THR A 180 -0.22 2.24 15.55
N TRP A 181 -1.13 3.22 15.38
CA TRP A 181 -0.79 4.64 15.37
C TRP A 181 -1.31 5.31 16.63
N LYS A 182 -0.39 5.88 17.40
CA LYS A 182 -0.66 6.44 18.71
C LYS A 182 -0.19 7.88 18.80
N THR A 183 -0.79 8.62 19.72
CA THR A 183 -0.37 9.94 20.17
C THR A 183 -0.68 10.07 21.68
N GLN A 184 -0.62 11.29 22.21
CA GLN A 184 -0.94 11.58 23.60
C GLN A 184 -1.74 12.88 23.73
N ILE A 185 -2.43 13.06 24.84
CA ILE A 185 -3.09 14.31 25.17
C ILE A 185 -2.06 15.35 25.57
N ILE A 186 -2.14 16.57 24.99
CA ILE A 186 -1.25 17.70 25.34
C ILE A 186 -1.97 18.80 26.15
N GLN A 187 -3.28 18.86 26.08
CA GLN A 187 -4.06 19.86 26.81
C GLN A 187 -5.48 19.32 27.09
N ILE A 188 -6.05 19.73 28.21
CA ILE A 188 -7.47 19.50 28.55
C ILE A 188 -8.10 20.83 28.90
N GLN A 189 -9.33 21.07 28.38
CA GLN A 189 -10.09 22.28 28.62
C GLN A 189 -11.55 21.92 28.95
N ASN A 190 -12.11 22.64 29.94
CA ASN A 190 -13.53 22.57 30.26
C ASN A 190 -14.26 23.68 29.48
N LEU A 191 -15.13 23.29 28.57
CA LEU A 191 -15.90 24.18 27.71
C LEU A 191 -17.35 24.25 28.21
N PRO A 192 -17.91 25.45 28.41
CA PRO A 192 -19.36 25.61 28.63
C PRO A 192 -20.18 25.09 27.44
N ALA A 193 -21.44 24.83 27.64
CA ALA A 193 -22.37 24.63 26.53
C ALA A 193 -22.39 25.87 25.60
N LYS A 194 -22.70 25.66 24.32
CA LYS A 194 -22.73 26.68 23.24
C LYS A 194 -21.36 27.29 22.93
N THR A 195 -20.26 26.61 23.25
CA THR A 195 -18.90 27.03 22.87
C THR A 195 -18.57 26.52 21.48
N PRO A 196 -18.18 27.38 20.51
CA PRO A 196 -17.68 26.97 19.21
C PRO A 196 -16.29 26.34 19.35
N VAL A 197 -16.01 25.28 18.55
CA VAL A 197 -14.73 24.55 18.56
C VAL A 197 -14.10 24.58 17.19
N GLY A 198 -12.84 25.04 17.14
CA GLY A 198 -11.99 25.00 15.97
C GLY A 198 -12.39 25.94 14.82
N TYR A 199 -11.80 25.72 13.66
CA TYR A 199 -12.04 26.53 12.47
C TYR A 199 -13.49 26.47 12.00
N ASP A 200 -13.99 27.61 11.49
CA ASP A 200 -15.34 27.85 10.96
C ASP A 200 -16.46 27.54 11.96
N CYS A 201 -16.15 27.43 13.27
CA CYS A 201 -17.13 27.04 14.28
C CYS A 201 -17.95 25.80 13.89
N SER A 202 -17.30 24.87 13.19
CA SER A 202 -17.97 23.70 12.58
C SER A 202 -18.53 22.70 13.57
N PHE A 203 -18.20 22.87 14.86
CA PHE A 203 -18.78 22.19 16.00
C PHE A 203 -19.11 23.21 17.09
N VAL A 204 -20.25 23.02 17.74
CA VAL A 204 -20.65 23.82 18.91
C VAL A 204 -21.07 22.87 20.01
N THR A 205 -20.51 23.02 21.21
CA THR A 205 -20.85 22.18 22.36
C THR A 205 -22.33 22.31 22.73
N LYS A 206 -23.02 21.17 22.89
CA LYS A 206 -24.45 21.14 23.29
C LYS A 206 -24.62 21.09 24.80
N ARG A 207 -23.58 20.71 25.52
CA ARG A 207 -23.49 20.56 26.98
C ARG A 207 -22.13 21.03 27.48
N PRO A 208 -21.91 21.21 28.77
CA PRO A 208 -20.57 21.31 29.31
C PRO A 208 -19.72 20.14 28.83
N THR A 209 -18.57 20.42 28.24
CA THR A 209 -17.76 19.43 27.52
C THR A 209 -16.30 19.51 27.97
N VAL A 210 -15.71 18.37 28.30
CA VAL A 210 -14.27 18.25 28.54
C VAL A 210 -13.62 17.93 27.19
N MET A 211 -12.82 18.86 26.67
CA MET A 211 -12.13 18.72 25.40
C MET A 211 -10.66 18.41 25.65
N ALA A 212 -10.14 17.36 24.97
CA ALA A 212 -8.69 17.11 24.89
C ALA A 212 -8.16 17.55 23.54
N THR A 213 -6.92 18.07 23.56
CA THR A 213 -6.16 18.46 22.38
C THR A 213 -5.02 17.46 22.14
N LEU A 214 -4.89 17.03 20.90
CA LEU A 214 -3.90 16.05 20.45
C LEU A 214 -2.92 16.72 19.48
N PRO A 215 -1.60 16.47 19.58
CA PRO A 215 -0.58 17.02 18.68
C PRO A 215 -0.48 16.19 17.41
N ILE A 216 -1.57 16.07 16.65
CA ILE A 216 -1.68 15.29 15.43
C ILE A 216 -2.68 15.96 14.48
N GLY A 217 -2.36 16.02 13.21
CA GLY A 217 -3.24 16.61 12.21
C GLY A 217 -2.94 16.12 10.79
N TYR A 218 -3.43 16.85 9.77
CA TYR A 218 -3.31 16.38 8.39
C TYR A 218 -1.87 16.41 7.86
N TRP A 219 -0.95 17.19 8.45
CA TRP A 219 0.49 17.11 8.15
C TRP A 219 1.08 15.75 8.49
N ASP A 220 0.57 15.14 9.55
CA ASP A 220 1.01 13.83 10.01
C ASP A 220 0.36 12.68 9.24
N GLY A 221 -0.57 12.99 8.33
CA GLY A 221 -1.35 12.03 7.57
C GLY A 221 -2.73 11.71 8.16
N TYR A 222 -3.15 12.43 9.24
CA TYR A 222 -4.48 12.25 9.85
C TYR A 222 -5.51 13.05 9.08
N ASP A 223 -6.30 12.36 8.25
CA ASP A 223 -7.12 12.97 7.20
C ASP A 223 -8.13 13.97 7.75
N ARG A 224 -8.19 15.16 7.12
CA ARG A 224 -9.10 16.25 7.50
C ARG A 224 -10.59 15.89 7.32
N LYS A 225 -10.94 14.92 6.48
CA LYS A 225 -12.30 14.39 6.34
C LYS A 225 -12.83 13.70 7.61
N LEU A 226 -11.96 13.32 8.54
CA LEU A 226 -12.35 12.79 9.85
C LEU A 226 -12.94 13.87 10.78
N SER A 227 -12.86 15.15 10.44
CA SER A 227 -13.43 16.27 11.21
C SER A 227 -14.91 16.04 11.49
N ASN A 228 -15.30 16.08 12.77
CA ASN A 228 -16.68 15.82 13.26
C ASN A 228 -17.27 14.42 12.91
N ARG A 229 -16.48 13.52 12.30
CA ARG A 229 -16.93 12.20 11.84
C ARG A 229 -16.19 11.06 12.53
N GLY A 230 -14.89 11.22 12.70
CA GLY A 230 -14.00 10.20 13.26
C GLY A 230 -14.05 10.12 14.78
N SER A 231 -13.32 9.15 15.28
CA SER A 231 -13.09 8.95 16.72
C SER A 231 -11.64 8.54 16.95
N VAL A 232 -11.20 8.66 18.19
CA VAL A 232 -9.96 8.10 18.72
C VAL A 232 -10.28 7.21 19.93
N ILE A 233 -9.35 6.40 20.40
CA ILE A 233 -9.55 5.59 21.60
C ILE A 233 -8.68 6.11 22.73
N ILE A 234 -9.31 6.37 23.89
CA ILE A 234 -8.66 6.80 25.13
C ILE A 234 -9.20 5.94 26.27
N HIS A 235 -8.34 5.35 27.07
CA HIS A 235 -8.66 4.43 28.16
C HIS A 235 -9.58 3.25 27.77
N GLY A 236 -9.58 2.87 26.45
CA GLY A 236 -10.43 1.83 25.91
C GLY A 236 -11.84 2.29 25.56
N THR A 237 -12.05 3.59 25.36
CA THR A 237 -13.34 4.18 24.98
C THR A 237 -13.17 5.04 23.73
N LYS A 238 -14.09 4.92 22.76
CA LYS A 238 -14.10 5.77 21.55
C LYS A 238 -14.55 7.19 21.90
N CYS A 239 -13.69 8.16 21.66
CA CYS A 239 -13.88 9.60 21.85
C CYS A 239 -14.07 10.29 20.52
N LYS A 240 -15.11 11.08 20.35
CA LYS A 240 -15.44 11.78 19.09
C LYS A 240 -14.48 12.92 18.80
N ILE A 241 -14.07 13.03 17.54
CA ILE A 241 -13.40 14.23 17.03
C ILE A 241 -14.43 15.35 16.93
N ILE A 242 -14.13 16.49 17.54
CA ILE A 242 -14.98 17.67 17.54
C ILE A 242 -14.25 18.86 16.90
N GLY A 243 -14.93 19.53 15.97
CA GLY A 243 -14.33 20.57 15.15
C GLY A 243 -13.47 20.05 14.01
N LYS A 244 -12.85 20.96 13.26
CA LYS A 244 -12.00 20.62 12.13
C LYS A 244 -10.61 20.20 12.57
N ILE A 245 -10.10 19.11 12.01
CA ILE A 245 -8.70 18.71 12.14
C ILE A 245 -7.82 19.79 11.51
N CYS A 246 -6.84 20.24 12.25
CA CYS A 246 -5.88 21.27 11.84
C CYS A 246 -4.62 20.62 11.23
N MET A 247 -3.61 21.44 10.90
CA MET A 247 -2.34 20.94 10.37
C MET A 247 -1.67 19.92 11.31
N ASN A 248 -1.56 20.29 12.61
CA ASN A 248 -0.85 19.50 13.63
C ASN A 248 -1.69 19.28 14.90
N ILE A 249 -2.98 19.63 14.89
CA ILE A 249 -3.83 19.60 16.08
C ILE A 249 -5.17 18.97 15.74
N THR A 250 -5.64 18.11 16.64
CA THR A 250 -6.99 17.53 16.63
C THR A 250 -7.63 17.66 18.01
N MET A 251 -8.91 18.03 18.07
CA MET A 251 -9.69 18.16 19.29
C MET A 251 -10.66 16.99 19.41
N VAL A 252 -10.81 16.46 20.62
CA VAL A 252 -11.69 15.33 20.90
C VAL A 252 -12.52 15.56 22.18
N ASP A 253 -13.75 15.08 22.19
CA ASP A 253 -14.62 15.10 23.37
C ASP A 253 -14.26 13.94 24.31
N VAL A 254 -13.77 14.25 25.48
CA VAL A 254 -13.38 13.28 26.51
C VAL A 254 -14.24 13.40 27.78
N THR A 255 -15.42 14.02 27.68
CA THR A 255 -16.30 14.30 28.83
C THR A 255 -16.65 13.02 29.61
N GLU A 256 -16.83 11.90 28.91
CA GLU A 256 -17.22 10.62 29.53
C GLU A 256 -16.01 9.78 29.99
N ILE A 257 -14.80 10.30 29.89
CA ILE A 257 -13.60 9.55 30.26
C ILE A 257 -13.17 9.91 31.69
N PRO A 258 -13.29 8.99 32.65
CA PRO A 258 -12.91 9.26 34.02
C PRO A 258 -11.39 9.43 34.14
N ASN A 259 -10.97 10.40 34.96
CA ASN A 259 -9.56 10.63 35.31
C ASN A 259 -8.64 10.87 34.12
N VAL A 260 -9.16 11.38 33.00
CA VAL A 260 -8.37 11.75 31.83
C VAL A 260 -7.38 12.87 32.19
N LYS A 261 -6.12 12.76 31.73
CA LYS A 261 -5.06 13.74 32.03
C LYS A 261 -4.13 13.93 30.83
N VAL A 262 -3.40 15.03 30.88
CA VAL A 262 -2.31 15.29 29.93
C VAL A 262 -1.26 14.17 30.02
N GLY A 263 -0.80 13.70 28.86
CA GLY A 263 0.12 12.55 28.73
C GLY A 263 -0.57 11.21 28.52
N ASP A 264 -1.89 11.12 28.69
CA ASP A 264 -2.62 9.86 28.44
C ASP A 264 -2.49 9.45 26.96
N GLU A 265 -2.28 8.14 26.76
CA GLU A 265 -2.17 7.53 25.43
C GLU A 265 -3.50 7.61 24.67
N VAL A 266 -3.41 7.99 23.40
CA VAL A 266 -4.51 8.05 22.46
C VAL A 266 -4.21 7.15 21.26
N VAL A 267 -5.10 6.23 20.93
CA VAL A 267 -4.98 5.38 19.73
C VAL A 267 -5.81 5.98 18.59
N LEU A 268 -5.13 6.26 17.48
CA LEU A 268 -5.72 6.80 16.25
C LEU A 268 -6.09 5.68 15.26
N LEU A 269 -5.26 4.63 15.24
CA LEU A 269 -5.42 3.41 14.44
C LEU A 269 -4.90 2.24 15.27
N GLY A 270 -5.68 1.18 15.40
CA GLY A 270 -5.34 -0.02 16.15
C GLY A 270 -6.24 -0.26 17.35
N LYS A 271 -5.76 -1.05 18.29
CA LYS A 271 -6.52 -1.51 19.46
C LYS A 271 -6.07 -0.87 20.76
N GLN A 272 -7.04 -0.62 21.64
CA GLN A 272 -6.80 -0.32 23.04
C GLN A 272 -7.91 -0.99 23.87
N LYS A 273 -7.55 -1.97 24.72
CA LYS A 273 -8.49 -2.84 25.44
C LYS A 273 -9.44 -3.56 24.44
N ASN A 274 -10.76 -3.35 24.59
CA ASN A 274 -11.78 -3.99 23.76
C ASN A 274 -12.19 -3.15 22.53
N GLU A 275 -11.70 -1.92 22.42
CA GLU A 275 -12.00 -1.03 21.31
C GLU A 275 -10.94 -1.08 20.23
N GLU A 276 -11.38 -0.92 18.99
CA GLU A 276 -10.51 -0.89 17.80
C GLU A 276 -10.98 0.20 16.83
N ILE A 277 -10.00 0.86 16.20
CA ILE A 277 -10.18 1.69 15.01
C ILE A 277 -9.34 1.07 13.91
N THR A 278 -9.99 0.58 12.85
CA THR A 278 -9.33 -0.09 11.75
C THR A 278 -8.98 0.89 10.62
N ALA A 279 -8.01 0.51 9.77
CA ALA A 279 -7.72 1.26 8.55
C ALA A 279 -8.92 1.28 7.60
N ASP A 280 -9.76 0.23 7.60
CA ASP A 280 -10.98 0.17 6.79
C ASP A 280 -12.07 1.12 7.33
N GLU A 281 -12.20 1.26 8.66
CA GLU A 281 -13.10 2.25 9.29
C GLU A 281 -12.71 3.68 8.86
N ILE A 282 -11.42 4.02 8.96
CA ILE A 282 -10.90 5.32 8.51
C ILE A 282 -11.12 5.51 7.02
N ALA A 283 -10.80 4.51 6.19
CA ALA A 283 -10.98 4.56 4.74
C ALA A 283 -12.44 4.84 4.35
N THR A 284 -13.38 4.17 5.01
CA THR A 284 -14.83 4.39 4.80
C THR A 284 -15.23 5.82 5.13
N LEU A 285 -14.79 6.35 6.28
CA LEU A 285 -15.09 7.72 6.72
C LEU A 285 -14.47 8.79 5.82
N THR A 286 -13.33 8.47 5.20
CA THR A 286 -12.58 9.39 4.34
C THR A 286 -12.82 9.16 2.84
N GLU A 287 -13.66 8.17 2.48
CA GLU A 287 -14.06 7.84 1.09
C GLU A 287 -12.86 7.43 0.24
N THR A 288 -12.05 6.53 0.78
CA THR A 288 -10.85 5.98 0.14
C THR A 288 -10.66 4.49 0.45
N ILE A 289 -9.44 3.97 0.31
CA ILE A 289 -9.06 2.59 0.61
C ILE A 289 -8.01 2.54 1.73
N ASN A 290 -7.95 1.42 2.45
CA ASN A 290 -7.03 1.23 3.57
C ASN A 290 -5.56 1.38 3.19
N TYR A 291 -5.19 1.08 1.92
CA TYR A 291 -3.85 1.33 1.38
C TYR A 291 -3.47 2.81 1.50
N GLU A 292 -4.37 3.71 1.10
CA GLU A 292 -4.12 5.14 1.15
C GLU A 292 -4.01 5.63 2.60
N VAL A 293 -4.85 5.13 3.50
CA VAL A 293 -4.79 5.48 4.93
C VAL A 293 -3.40 5.20 5.50
N VAL A 294 -2.88 3.98 5.32
CA VAL A 294 -1.58 3.63 5.92
C VAL A 294 -0.39 4.23 5.20
N THR A 295 -0.48 4.47 3.89
CA THR A 295 0.62 5.09 3.12
C THR A 295 0.74 6.59 3.33
N ARG A 296 -0.34 7.27 3.72
CA ARG A 296 -0.34 8.72 4.02
C ARG A 296 0.27 9.07 5.37
N ILE A 297 0.42 8.11 6.28
CA ILE A 297 1.07 8.36 7.58
C ILE A 297 2.50 8.87 7.33
N ASN A 298 2.78 10.08 7.79
CA ASN A 298 4.03 10.77 7.53
C ASN A 298 5.23 9.89 7.87
N PRO A 299 6.16 9.63 6.92
CA PRO A 299 7.31 8.77 7.13
C PRO A 299 8.32 9.33 8.15
N GLN A 300 8.25 10.62 8.47
CA GLN A 300 9.08 11.26 9.50
C GLN A 300 8.64 10.92 10.94
N LEU A 301 7.43 10.41 11.13
CA LEU A 301 6.99 9.96 12.45
C LEU A 301 7.81 8.74 12.89
N PRO A 302 8.23 8.68 14.17
CA PRO A 302 8.99 7.54 14.69
C PRO A 302 8.24 6.22 14.48
N ARG A 303 8.95 5.18 14.06
CA ARG A 303 8.47 3.79 14.00
C ARG A 303 9.18 3.02 15.10
N VAL A 304 8.40 2.48 16.02
CA VAL A 304 8.90 1.69 17.16
C VAL A 304 8.44 0.24 16.96
N LEU A 305 9.39 -0.69 17.02
CA LEU A 305 9.10 -2.13 17.05
C LEU A 305 8.67 -2.52 18.46
N VAL A 306 7.57 -3.25 18.59
CA VAL A 306 6.99 -3.74 19.84
C VAL A 306 6.84 -5.25 19.82
#